data_0c363e398250eb1b859b0f4be5773762
#
_entry.id   0c363e398250eb1b859b0f4be5773762
#
_cell.length_a   1.000
_cell.length_b   1.000
_cell.length_c   1.000
_cell.angle_alpha   90.00
_cell.angle_beta   90.00
_cell.angle_gamma   90.00
#
_symmetry.space_group_name_H-M   'P 1'
#
loop_
_entity.id
_entity.type
_entity.pdbx_description
1 polymer ?
#
loop_
_entity_poly.entity_id
_entity_poly.type
_entity_poly.pdbx_seq_one_letter_code
_entity_poly.pdbx_strand_id
1 'polypeptide(L)' 'MKVYAVIGGWDYEGEHFDSLRLYDCKSAGEAYYQRLTDVDGYDYATLEIKEIRMESLFAA' A
#
# COMPACT_ATOMS: atom_id res chain seq x y z
N MET A 1 9.28 -11.39 -7.22
CA MET A 1 8.04 -10.70 -7.63
C MET A 1 7.94 -9.37 -6.92
N LYS A 2 7.70 -8.31 -7.68
CA LYS A 2 7.53 -6.98 -7.09
C LYS A 2 6.09 -6.73 -6.72
N VAL A 3 5.87 -6.18 -5.55
CA VAL A 3 4.55 -5.73 -5.13
C VAL A 3 4.61 -4.28 -4.71
N TYR A 4 3.50 -3.60 -4.87
CA TYR A 4 3.35 -2.20 -4.54
C TYR A 4 2.42 -2.12 -3.33
N ALA A 5 3.00 -1.79 -2.17
CA ALA A 5 2.28 -1.72 -0.92
C ALA A 5 1.82 -0.28 -0.69
N VAL A 6 0.52 -0.08 -0.57
CA VAL A 6 -0.06 1.25 -0.43
C VAL A 6 -0.90 1.29 0.85
N ILE A 7 -0.70 2.33 1.64
CA ILE A 7 -1.42 2.50 2.90
C ILE A 7 -1.67 3.99 3.13
N GLY A 8 -2.83 4.29 3.70
CA GLY A 8 -3.16 5.64 4.11
C GLY A 8 -2.91 5.84 5.59
N GLY A 9 -2.78 7.10 6.01
CA GLY A 9 -2.54 7.41 7.40
C GLY A 9 -3.10 8.75 7.81
N TRP A 10 -3.12 8.96 9.11
CA TRP A 10 -3.56 10.17 9.74
C TRP A 10 -2.39 10.85 10.43
N ASP A 11 -2.32 12.16 10.37
CA ASP A 11 -1.24 12.91 11.02
C ASP A 11 -1.14 12.62 12.51
N TYR A 12 -2.27 12.36 13.14
CA TYR A 12 -2.35 12.15 14.57
C TYR A 12 -2.16 10.68 14.98
N GLU A 13 -2.77 9.78 14.22
CA GLU A 13 -2.85 8.37 14.61
C GLU A 13 -1.87 7.49 13.86
N GLY A 14 -1.23 8.02 12.83
CA GLY A 14 -0.29 7.25 12.02
C GLY A 14 -1.01 6.43 10.96
N GLU A 15 -0.37 5.35 10.56
CA GLU A 15 -0.87 4.51 9.47
C GLU A 15 -2.11 3.73 9.88
N HIS A 16 -3.08 3.72 8.96
CA HIS A 16 -4.34 2.99 9.16
C HIS A 16 -4.24 1.65 8.42
N PHE A 17 -3.95 0.59 9.13
CA PHE A 17 -3.64 -0.71 8.52
C PHE A 17 -4.80 -1.31 7.75
N ASP A 18 -6.04 -0.96 8.09
CA ASP A 18 -7.19 -1.42 7.31
C ASP A 18 -7.18 -0.91 5.87
N SER A 19 -6.43 0.16 5.61
CA SER A 19 -6.31 0.72 4.26
C SER A 19 -5.20 0.04 3.44
N LEU A 20 -4.40 -0.83 4.05
CA LEU A 20 -3.27 -1.46 3.36
C LEU A 20 -3.76 -2.35 2.23
N ARG A 21 -3.18 -2.14 1.04
CA ARG A 21 -3.44 -2.98 -0.14
C ARG A 21 -2.13 -3.28 -0.84
N LEU A 22 -2.05 -4.47 -1.40
CA LEU A 22 -0.87 -4.90 -2.16
C LEU A 22 -1.29 -5.12 -3.60
N TYR A 23 -0.51 -4.56 -4.52
CA TYR A 23 -0.77 -4.68 -5.95
C TYR A 23 0.48 -5.21 -6.64
N ASP A 24 0.28 -6.03 -7.66
CA ASP A 24 1.38 -6.50 -8.50
C ASP A 24 1.60 -5.62 -9.73
N CYS A 25 0.81 -4.56 -9.86
CA CYS A 25 0.83 -3.65 -10.99
C CYS A 25 1.02 -2.23 -10.49
N LYS A 26 2.00 -1.53 -11.06
CA LYS A 26 2.33 -0.17 -10.64
C LYS A 26 1.14 0.78 -10.81
N SER A 27 0.45 0.71 -11.95
CA SER A 27 -0.66 1.63 -12.22
C SER A 27 -1.81 1.43 -11.23
N ALA A 28 -2.09 0.20 -10.85
CA ALA A 28 -3.12 -0.06 -9.85
C ALA A 28 -2.73 0.49 -8.48
N GLY A 29 -1.46 0.32 -8.09
CA GLY A 29 -0.96 0.86 -6.84
C GLY A 29 -1.03 2.38 -6.80
N GLU A 30 -0.62 3.04 -7.89
CA GLU A 30 -0.67 4.49 -7.98
C GLU A 30 -2.10 5.02 -7.95
N ALA A 31 -3.03 4.33 -8.60
CA ALA A 31 -4.43 4.74 -8.59
C ALA A 31 -5.01 4.70 -7.18
N TYR A 32 -4.72 3.64 -6.44
CA TYR A 32 -5.17 3.53 -5.06
C TYR A 32 -4.49 4.55 -4.16
N TYR A 33 -3.20 4.80 -4.38
CA TYR A 33 -2.45 5.82 -3.65
C TYR A 33 -3.13 7.19 -3.78
N GLN A 34 -3.48 7.58 -5.00
CA GLN A 34 -4.17 8.85 -5.22
C GLN A 34 -5.54 8.88 -4.56
N ARG A 35 -6.25 7.77 -4.65
CA ARG A 35 -7.60 7.68 -4.08
C ARG A 35 -7.61 7.87 -2.57
N LEU A 36 -6.61 7.36 -1.87
CA LEU A 36 -6.58 7.44 -0.41
C LEU A 36 -6.65 8.87 0.09
N THR A 37 -5.92 9.79 -0.55
CA THR A 37 -5.95 11.19 -0.13
C THR A 37 -7.06 11.99 -0.80
N ASP A 38 -7.38 11.68 -2.06
CA ASP A 38 -8.34 12.47 -2.84
C ASP A 38 -9.80 12.11 -2.52
N VAL A 39 -10.08 10.86 -2.21
CA VAL A 39 -11.45 10.36 -2.04
C VAL A 39 -11.70 9.91 -0.61
N ASP A 40 -10.79 9.11 -0.05
CA ASP A 40 -10.99 8.49 1.25
C ASP A 40 -10.64 9.43 2.41
N GLY A 41 -10.00 10.56 2.13
CA GLY A 41 -9.79 11.61 3.12
C GLY A 41 -8.63 11.39 4.07
N TYR A 42 -7.72 10.48 3.76
CA TYR A 42 -6.53 10.30 4.60
C TYR A 42 -5.61 11.52 4.50
N ASP A 43 -4.92 11.83 5.60
CA ASP A 43 -4.01 12.96 5.64
C ASP A 43 -2.80 12.75 4.74
N TYR A 44 -2.35 11.50 4.62
CA TYR A 44 -1.26 11.15 3.73
C TYR A 44 -1.43 9.70 3.27
N ALA A 45 -0.66 9.34 2.27
CA ALA A 45 -0.57 7.95 1.81
C ALA A 45 0.88 7.65 1.46
N THR A 46 1.26 6.40 1.57
CA THR A 46 2.59 5.95 1.17
C THR A 46 2.47 4.81 0.18
N LEU A 47 3.42 4.75 -0.75
CA LEU A 47 3.53 3.65 -1.69
C LEU A 47 4.97 3.15 -1.64
N GLU A 48 5.14 1.88 -1.29
CA GLU A 48 6.46 1.26 -1.23
C GLU A 48 6.53 0.09 -2.19
N ILE A 49 7.68 -0.05 -2.83
CA ILE A 49 7.94 -1.19 -3.72
C ILE A 49 8.69 -2.23 -2.92
N LYS A 50 8.12 -3.44 -2.85
CA LYS A 50 8.72 -4.54 -2.11
C LYS A 50 9.03 -5.68 -3.06
N GLU A 51 10.16 -6.34 -2.86
CA GLU A 51 10.50 -7.55 -3.57
C GLU A 51 10.12 -8.75 -2.70
N ILE A 52 9.24 -9.60 -3.22
CA ILE A 52 8.76 -10.77 -2.49
C ILE A 52 9.19 -12.02 -3.24
N ARG A 53 9.77 -12.97 -2.51
CA ARG A 53 10.17 -14.27 -3.06
C ARG A 53 9.09 -15.28 -2.72
N MET A 54 8.66 -16.03 -3.73
CA MET A 54 7.57 -17.01 -3.55
C MET A 54 7.89 -18.05 -2.49
N GLU A 55 9.13 -18.52 -2.46
CA GLU A 55 9.53 -19.50 -1.45
C GLU A 55 9.44 -18.97 -0.03
N SER A 56 9.53 -17.67 0.15
CA SER A 56 9.38 -17.06 1.47
C SER A 56 7.95 -17.15 1.99
N LEU A 57 6.99 -17.20 1.08
CA LEU A 57 5.58 -17.32 1.46
C LEU A 57 5.21 -18.71 1.96
N PHE A 58 5.96 -19.71 1.56
CA PHE A 58 5.69 -21.11 1.87
C PHE A 58 6.73 -21.76 2.77
N ALA A 59 7.78 -21.04 3.10
CA ALA A 59 8.80 -21.53 4.02
C ALA A 59 8.27 -21.42 5.44
N ALA A 60 7.89 -22.51 5.98
CA ALA A 60 7.34 -22.52 7.33
C ALA A 60 8.37 -23.01 8.33
#